data_98ad8eb4ba9f795ce5cb332d1dad0edc
#
_entry.id   98ad8eb4ba9f795ce5cb332d1dad0edc
#
_cell.length_a   1.000
_cell.length_b   1.000
_cell.length_c   1.000
_cell.angle_alpha   90.00
_cell.angle_beta   90.00
_cell.angle_gamma   90.00
#
_symmetry.space_group_name_H-M   'P 1'
#
loop_
_entity.id
_entity.type
_entity.pdbx_description
1 polymer ?
#
loop_
_entity_poly.entity_id
_entity_poly.type
_entity_poly.pdbx_seq_one_letter_code
_entity_poly.pdbx_strand_id
1 'polypeptide(L)'
;METSSLETLPHLPALRRGRPYDSLEKTEIVDHSTGKVVAVVSQVNAGILKKDLQRIDEGRAALRKFTVAELIEISAKAGELFLNGTLPLGDRGHTQSADEYVRTLSGTSGLPHVMVRRNMAKIHYALTHVGTVL
;
A
#
# COMPACT_ATOMS: atom_id res chain seq x y z
N MET A 1 15.06 -17.10 -19.61
CA MET A 1 14.92 -15.71 -20.09
C MET A 1 13.78 -14.91 -19.43
N GLU A 2 12.93 -15.51 -18.60
CA GLU A 2 11.81 -14.82 -17.92
C GLU A 2 12.19 -14.07 -16.63
N THR A 3 13.27 -14.45 -15.97
CA THR A 3 13.69 -13.85 -14.69
C THR A 3 14.10 -12.37 -14.81
N SER A 4 14.62 -11.93 -15.96
CA SER A 4 15.08 -10.54 -16.17
C SER A 4 13.92 -9.54 -16.31
N SER A 5 12.73 -9.97 -16.73
CA SER A 5 11.58 -9.05 -16.90
C SER A 5 10.86 -8.75 -15.57
N LEU A 6 10.87 -9.69 -14.62
CA LEU A 6 10.25 -9.51 -13.31
C LEU A 6 11.04 -8.56 -12.39
N GLU A 7 12.37 -8.46 -12.59
CA GLU A 7 13.23 -7.55 -11.83
C GLU A 7 12.97 -6.07 -12.14
N THR A 8 12.43 -5.78 -13.32
CA THR A 8 12.08 -4.41 -13.74
C THR A 8 10.70 -3.96 -13.29
N LEU A 9 9.83 -4.89 -12.82
CA LEU A 9 8.50 -4.57 -12.35
C LEU A 9 8.51 -3.97 -10.93
N PRO A 10 7.48 -3.18 -10.57
CA PRO A 10 7.29 -2.77 -9.19
C PRO A 10 7.29 -3.97 -8.25
N HIS A 11 8.11 -3.93 -7.21
CA HIS A 11 8.09 -4.88 -6.11
C HIS A 11 7.48 -4.21 -4.88
N LEU A 12 6.43 -4.82 -4.35
CA LEU A 12 5.75 -4.37 -3.14
C LEU A 12 6.25 -5.21 -1.96
N PRO A 13 7.20 -4.69 -1.19
CA PRO A 13 7.72 -5.42 -0.03
C PRO A 13 6.68 -5.47 1.08
N ALA A 14 6.74 -6.47 1.95
CA ALA A 14 6.03 -6.42 3.21
C ALA A 14 6.65 -5.34 4.11
N LEU A 15 5.84 -4.63 4.88
CA LEU A 15 6.32 -3.70 5.88
C LEU A 15 6.35 -4.40 7.24
N ARG A 16 7.56 -4.60 7.77
CA ARG A 16 7.77 -5.21 9.06
C ARG A 16 8.43 -4.20 10.01
N ARG A 17 7.70 -3.79 11.04
CA ARG A 17 8.21 -2.85 12.05
C ARG A 17 8.76 -1.55 11.42
N GLY A 18 8.05 -1.04 10.41
CA GLY A 18 8.42 0.18 9.69
C GLY A 18 9.57 0.03 8.69
N ARG A 19 9.99 -1.20 8.37
CA ARG A 19 11.05 -1.46 7.38
C ARG A 19 10.55 -2.36 6.26
N PRO A 20 10.95 -2.10 5.01
CA PRO A 20 10.69 -3.01 3.91
C PRO A 20 11.31 -4.39 4.19
N TYR A 21 10.57 -5.43 3.83
CA TYR A 21 11.00 -6.82 3.93
C TYR A 21 10.74 -7.51 2.60
N ASP A 22 11.82 -7.92 1.94
CA ASP A 22 11.79 -8.72 0.72
C ASP A 22 11.72 -10.21 1.10
N SER A 23 10.55 -10.82 0.87
CA SER A 23 10.31 -12.24 1.14
C SER A 23 10.83 -13.11 0.01
N LEU A 24 11.25 -14.32 0.35
CA LEU A 24 11.53 -15.36 -0.65
C LEU A 24 10.25 -15.83 -1.36
N GLU A 25 9.11 -15.81 -0.64
CA GLU A 25 7.80 -16.12 -1.19
C GLU A 25 7.16 -14.86 -1.76
N LYS A 26 6.88 -14.87 -3.06
CA LYS A 26 6.30 -13.75 -3.79
C LYS A 26 5.11 -14.19 -4.62
N THR A 27 4.17 -13.26 -4.84
CA THR A 27 3.02 -13.45 -5.71
C THR A 27 3.04 -12.40 -6.81
N GLU A 28 2.81 -12.83 -8.03
CA GLU A 28 2.64 -11.97 -9.19
C GLU A 28 1.23 -11.38 -9.21
N ILE A 29 1.13 -10.10 -9.49
CA ILE A 29 -0.13 -9.40 -9.69
C ILE A 29 -0.36 -9.25 -11.19
N VAL A 30 -1.44 -9.83 -11.68
CA VAL A 30 -1.78 -9.87 -13.11
C VAL A 30 -2.90 -8.89 -13.40
N ASP A 31 -2.72 -8.11 -14.45
CA ASP A 31 -3.79 -7.36 -15.07
C ASP A 31 -4.65 -8.31 -15.90
N HIS A 32 -5.90 -8.51 -15.50
CA HIS A 32 -6.82 -9.47 -16.13
C HIS A 32 -7.24 -9.08 -17.53
N SER A 33 -7.17 -7.79 -17.88
CA SER A 33 -7.52 -7.31 -19.22
C SER A 33 -6.45 -7.59 -20.26
N THR A 34 -5.19 -7.64 -19.84
CA THR A 34 -4.02 -7.82 -20.72
C THR A 34 -3.31 -9.16 -20.52
N GLY A 35 -3.56 -9.85 -19.41
CA GLY A 35 -2.83 -11.05 -18.99
C GLY A 35 -1.38 -10.80 -18.59
N LYS A 36 -0.95 -9.54 -18.44
CA LYS A 36 0.43 -9.18 -18.08
C LYS A 36 0.61 -9.05 -16.58
N VAL A 37 1.77 -9.48 -16.11
CA VAL A 37 2.20 -9.20 -14.73
C VAL A 37 2.54 -7.72 -14.62
N VAL A 38 1.97 -7.03 -13.62
CA VAL A 38 2.14 -5.59 -13.40
C VAL A 38 2.90 -5.25 -12.13
N ALA A 39 3.00 -6.18 -11.20
CA ALA A 39 3.77 -6.03 -9.97
C ALA A 39 4.08 -7.40 -9.35
N VAL A 40 5.01 -7.41 -8.41
CA VAL A 40 5.35 -8.57 -7.58
C VAL A 40 5.22 -8.17 -6.12
N VAL A 41 4.55 -9.00 -5.31
CA VAL A 41 4.26 -8.72 -3.89
C VAL A 41 4.94 -9.75 -3.00
N SER A 42 5.70 -9.30 -2.01
CA SER A 42 6.26 -10.16 -0.97
C SER A 42 5.16 -10.71 -0.05
N GLN A 43 5.17 -12.01 0.17
CA GLN A 43 4.25 -12.68 1.09
C GLN A 43 4.83 -12.79 2.49
N VAL A 44 3.96 -12.80 3.49
CA VAL A 44 4.33 -12.99 4.90
C VAL A 44 3.63 -14.24 5.42
N ASN A 45 4.40 -15.23 5.85
CA ASN A 45 3.85 -16.45 6.42
C ASN A 45 3.50 -16.28 7.91
N ALA A 46 2.72 -17.23 8.43
CA ALA A 46 2.26 -17.22 9.82
C ALA A 46 3.41 -17.18 10.85
N GLY A 47 4.55 -17.81 10.54
CA GLY A 47 5.71 -17.82 11.45
C GLY A 47 6.35 -16.43 11.60
N ILE A 48 6.47 -15.69 10.50
CA ILE A 48 6.96 -14.30 10.50
C ILE A 48 5.98 -13.40 11.26
N LEU A 49 4.67 -13.54 10.96
CA LEU A 49 3.64 -12.75 11.62
C LEU A 49 3.62 -12.99 13.13
N LYS A 50 3.73 -14.26 13.58
CA LYS A 50 3.81 -14.60 15.00
C LYS A 50 5.01 -13.97 15.69
N LYS A 51 6.19 -13.96 15.06
CA LYS A 51 7.37 -13.27 15.59
C LYS A 51 7.18 -11.76 15.73
N ASP A 52 6.53 -11.12 14.75
CA ASP A 52 6.27 -9.68 14.80
C ASP A 52 5.24 -9.33 15.88
N LEU A 53 4.21 -10.16 16.07
CA LEU A 53 3.23 -9.99 17.15
C LEU A 53 3.84 -10.12 18.57
N GLN A 54 4.86 -10.94 18.75
CA GLN A 54 5.58 -11.02 20.04
C GLN A 54 6.27 -9.70 20.43
N ARG A 55 6.48 -8.80 19.48
CA ARG A 55 7.11 -7.48 19.67
C ARG A 55 6.16 -6.31 19.49
N ILE A 56 4.85 -6.55 19.61
CA ILE A 56 3.82 -5.53 19.40
C ILE A 56 3.97 -4.32 20.36
N ASP A 57 4.52 -4.55 21.54
CA ASP A 57 4.72 -3.48 22.53
C ASP A 57 5.75 -2.43 22.09
N GLU A 58 6.72 -2.81 21.26
CA GLU A 58 7.64 -1.85 20.63
C GLU A 58 6.89 -0.91 19.67
N GLY A 59 5.96 -1.45 18.88
CA GLY A 59 5.11 -0.65 17.99
C GLY A 59 4.18 0.30 18.76
N ARG A 60 3.58 -0.20 19.85
CA ARG A 60 2.77 0.61 20.76
C ARG A 60 3.58 1.74 21.40
N ALA A 61 4.79 1.46 21.87
CA ALA A 61 5.68 2.47 22.44
C ALA A 61 6.09 3.53 21.41
N ALA A 62 6.33 3.14 20.16
CA ALA A 62 6.62 4.07 19.08
C ALA A 62 5.41 4.97 18.77
N LEU A 63 4.19 4.39 18.68
CA LEU A 63 2.98 5.14 18.41
C LEU A 63 2.62 6.14 19.52
N ARG A 64 2.88 5.80 20.79
CA ARG A 64 2.63 6.68 21.95
C ARG A 64 3.53 7.93 21.99
N LYS A 65 4.53 8.03 21.12
CA LYS A 65 5.34 9.26 20.98
C LYS A 65 4.60 10.38 20.25
N PHE A 66 3.52 10.05 19.57
CA PHE A 66 2.67 11.02 18.86
C PHE A 66 1.45 11.37 19.70
N THR A 67 1.08 12.63 19.69
CA THR A 67 -0.22 13.07 20.22
C THR A 67 -1.35 12.66 19.30
N VAL A 68 -2.57 12.62 19.81
CA VAL A 68 -3.76 12.36 19.00
C VAL A 68 -3.90 13.40 17.87
N ALA A 69 -3.62 14.67 18.16
CA ALA A 69 -3.66 15.74 17.16
C ALA A 69 -2.68 15.49 16.01
N GLU A 70 -1.43 15.11 16.31
CA GLU A 70 -0.44 14.76 15.28
C GLU A 70 -0.88 13.56 14.43
N LEU A 71 -1.49 12.54 15.04
CA LEU A 71 -2.01 11.39 14.30
C LEU A 71 -3.17 11.77 13.37
N ILE A 72 -4.04 12.70 13.79
CA ILE A 72 -5.12 13.25 12.96
C ILE A 72 -4.53 14.00 11.77
N GLU A 73 -3.54 14.86 11.98
CA GLU A 73 -2.86 15.60 10.91
C GLU A 73 -2.16 14.68 9.92
N ILE A 74 -1.47 13.64 10.41
CA ILE A 74 -0.84 12.61 9.57
C ILE A 74 -1.89 11.90 8.70
N SER A 75 -3.03 11.54 9.28
CA SER A 75 -4.13 10.88 8.56
C SER A 75 -4.71 11.78 7.48
N ALA A 76 -4.98 13.05 7.80
CA ALA A 76 -5.51 14.02 6.84
C ALA A 76 -4.53 14.24 5.67
N LYS A 77 -3.23 14.41 5.96
CA LYS A 77 -2.19 14.54 4.94
C LYS A 77 -2.07 13.29 4.07
N ALA A 78 -2.17 12.11 4.67
CA ALA A 78 -2.17 10.85 3.92
C ALA A 78 -3.38 10.77 2.97
N GLY A 79 -4.56 11.23 3.40
CA GLY A 79 -5.76 11.30 2.57
C GLY A 79 -5.57 12.20 1.34
N GLU A 80 -5.01 13.39 1.51
CA GLU A 80 -4.71 14.32 0.41
C GLU A 80 -3.70 13.74 -0.57
N LEU A 81 -2.61 13.15 -0.06
CA LEU A 81 -1.59 12.51 -0.89
C LEU A 81 -2.16 11.32 -1.66
N PHE A 82 -3.02 10.51 -1.03
CA PHE A 82 -3.66 9.36 -1.68
C PHE A 82 -4.55 9.78 -2.85
N LEU A 83 -5.33 10.87 -2.68
CA LEU A 83 -6.26 11.32 -3.71
C LEU A 83 -5.57 12.05 -4.87
N ASN A 84 -4.52 12.83 -4.60
CA ASN A 84 -3.97 13.81 -5.53
C ASN A 84 -2.48 13.62 -5.83
N GLY A 85 -1.76 12.80 -5.05
CA GLY A 85 -0.32 12.68 -5.15
C GLY A 85 0.15 11.71 -6.23
N THR A 86 1.41 11.87 -6.62
CA THR A 86 2.20 10.82 -7.27
C THR A 86 3.11 10.24 -6.20
N LEU A 87 2.89 8.99 -5.85
CA LEU A 87 3.49 8.36 -4.68
C LEU A 87 4.52 7.31 -5.09
N PRO A 88 5.56 7.08 -4.27
CA PRO A 88 6.44 5.94 -4.45
C PRO A 88 5.64 4.63 -4.47
N LEU A 89 5.97 3.75 -5.40
CA LEU A 89 5.38 2.43 -5.53
C LEU A 89 6.44 1.36 -5.32
N GLY A 90 6.35 0.68 -4.18
CA GLY A 90 7.30 -0.36 -3.83
C GLY A 90 8.71 0.17 -3.49
N ASP A 91 9.71 -0.68 -3.70
CA ASP A 91 11.10 -0.44 -3.29
C ASP A 91 12.10 -0.37 -4.45
N ARG A 92 11.62 -0.36 -5.70
CA ARG A 92 12.45 -0.35 -6.92
C ARG A 92 12.41 0.97 -7.69
N GLY A 93 12.10 2.09 -7.02
CA GLY A 93 12.12 3.42 -7.62
C GLY A 93 10.94 3.75 -8.54
N HIS A 94 9.89 2.94 -8.56
CA HIS A 94 8.65 3.23 -9.27
C HIS A 94 7.81 4.27 -8.54
N THR A 95 6.96 4.97 -9.28
CA THR A 95 5.95 5.88 -8.75
C THR A 95 4.59 5.57 -9.36
N GLN A 96 3.53 5.99 -8.69
CA GLN A 96 2.17 5.83 -9.18
C GLN A 96 1.35 7.09 -8.87
N SER A 97 0.76 7.68 -9.91
CA SER A 97 -0.23 8.74 -9.78
C SER A 97 -1.61 8.17 -9.43
N ALA A 98 -2.54 9.05 -9.02
CA ALA A 98 -3.92 8.65 -8.74
C ALA A 98 -4.61 8.02 -9.97
N ASP A 99 -4.35 8.55 -11.17
CA ASP A 99 -4.91 7.99 -12.41
C ASP A 99 -4.31 6.63 -12.77
N GLU A 100 -3.02 6.41 -12.53
CA GLU A 100 -2.38 5.11 -12.70
C GLU A 100 -2.91 4.11 -11.69
N TYR A 101 -3.14 4.53 -10.43
CA TYR A 101 -3.78 3.69 -9.41
C TYR A 101 -5.17 3.24 -9.88
N VAL A 102 -6.00 4.13 -10.40
CA VAL A 102 -7.33 3.79 -10.91
C VAL A 102 -7.24 2.75 -12.05
N ARG A 103 -6.34 2.95 -13.00
CA ARG A 103 -6.16 2.00 -14.11
C ARG A 103 -5.68 0.64 -13.63
N THR A 104 -4.66 0.62 -12.76
CA THR A 104 -4.08 -0.62 -12.24
C THR A 104 -5.08 -1.38 -11.38
N LEU A 105 -5.79 -0.70 -10.47
CA LEU A 105 -6.77 -1.36 -9.63
C LEU A 105 -7.95 -1.89 -10.46
N SER A 106 -8.39 -1.16 -11.47
CA SER A 106 -9.41 -1.64 -12.41
C SER A 106 -8.94 -2.89 -13.16
N GLY A 107 -7.73 -2.87 -13.71
CA GLY A 107 -7.17 -4.01 -14.46
C GLY A 107 -6.95 -5.25 -13.60
N THR A 108 -6.55 -5.08 -12.33
CA THR A 108 -6.24 -6.20 -11.43
C THR A 108 -7.45 -6.74 -10.64
N SER A 109 -8.53 -5.97 -10.51
CA SER A 109 -9.72 -6.35 -9.73
C SER A 109 -10.99 -6.48 -10.55
N GLY A 110 -11.03 -5.96 -11.78
CA GLY A 110 -12.23 -5.88 -12.60
C GLY A 110 -13.21 -4.76 -12.18
N LEU A 111 -12.88 -3.93 -11.20
CA LEU A 111 -13.75 -2.82 -10.80
C LEU A 111 -13.77 -1.73 -11.87
N PRO A 112 -14.96 -1.20 -12.28
CA PRO A 112 -15.03 -0.05 -13.16
C PRO A 112 -14.32 1.19 -12.58
N HIS A 113 -13.69 2.00 -13.43
CA HIS A 113 -12.97 3.22 -13.00
C HIS A 113 -13.81 4.13 -12.10
N VAL A 114 -15.10 4.28 -12.39
CA VAL A 114 -16.02 5.11 -11.56
C VAL A 114 -16.16 4.56 -10.16
N MET A 115 -16.14 3.24 -9.98
CA MET A 115 -16.21 2.61 -8.66
C MET A 115 -14.90 2.78 -7.89
N VAL A 116 -13.77 2.63 -8.57
CA VAL A 116 -12.44 2.89 -7.98
C VAL A 116 -12.36 4.34 -7.48
N ARG A 117 -12.74 5.32 -8.32
CA ARG A 117 -12.74 6.75 -7.93
C ARG A 117 -13.67 7.05 -6.76
N ARG A 118 -14.86 6.43 -6.72
CA ARG A 118 -15.77 6.56 -5.56
C ARG A 118 -15.17 5.98 -4.29
N ASN A 119 -14.48 4.85 -4.37
CA ASN A 119 -13.78 4.26 -3.22
C ASN A 119 -12.63 5.14 -2.76
N MET A 120 -11.86 5.73 -3.68
CA MET A 120 -10.81 6.70 -3.33
C MET A 120 -11.39 7.91 -2.59
N ALA A 121 -12.50 8.47 -3.07
CA ALA A 121 -13.17 9.59 -2.39
C ALA A 121 -13.63 9.21 -0.98
N LYS A 122 -14.14 8.00 -0.76
CA LYS A 122 -14.51 7.50 0.58
C LYS A 122 -13.31 7.36 1.50
N ILE A 123 -12.20 6.81 0.99
CA ILE A 123 -10.96 6.68 1.78
C ILE A 123 -10.43 8.07 2.15
N HIS A 124 -10.37 8.99 1.19
CA HIS A 124 -10.00 10.38 1.45
C HIS A 124 -10.88 11.00 2.52
N TYR A 125 -12.21 10.89 2.39
CA TYR A 125 -13.15 11.42 3.39
C TYR A 125 -12.90 10.83 4.78
N ALA A 126 -12.74 9.51 4.90
CA ALA A 126 -12.47 8.86 6.17
C ALA A 126 -11.17 9.38 6.81
N LEU A 127 -10.09 9.48 6.03
CA LEU A 127 -8.79 9.93 6.53
C LEU A 127 -8.77 11.41 6.94
N THR A 128 -9.51 12.27 6.22
CA THR A 128 -9.58 13.71 6.50
C THR A 128 -10.56 14.07 7.61
N HIS A 129 -11.51 13.18 7.96
CA HIS A 129 -12.53 13.40 8.98
C HIS A 129 -12.36 12.53 10.23
N VAL A 130 -11.24 11.83 10.38
CA VAL A 130 -11.01 10.99 11.56
C VAL A 130 -11.09 11.76 12.87
N GLY A 131 -10.70 13.03 12.88
CA GLY A 131 -10.79 13.90 14.06
C GLY A 131 -12.21 14.25 14.50
N THR A 132 -13.24 14.04 13.67
CA THR A 132 -14.64 14.26 14.06
C THR A 132 -15.25 13.08 14.80
N VAL A 133 -14.57 11.93 14.81
CA VAL A 133 -15.01 10.67 15.43
C VAL A 133 -14.31 10.44 16.77
N LEU A 134 -13.19 11.10 16.99
CA LEU A 134 -12.38 11.03 18.22
C LEU A 134 -12.69 12.21 19.15
#